data_7d70f365fad50417cdd828135451ab8a
#
_entry.id   7d70f365fad50417cdd828135451ab8a
#
_cell.length_a   1.000
_cell.length_b   1.000
_cell.length_c   1.000
_cell.angle_alpha   90.00
_cell.angle_beta   90.00
_cell.angle_gamma   90.00
#
_symmetry.space_group_name_H-M   'P 1'
#
loop_
_entity.id
_entity.type
_entity.pdbx_description
1 polymer ?
#
loop_
_entity_poly.entity_id
_entity_poly.type
_entity_poly.pdbx_seq_one_letter_code
_entity_poly.pdbx_strand_id
1 'polypeptide(L)'
;MMICLVVLMACTTAEAKKKVKTVELWPDGTEISAWFSDTSRVDLSGLKRYVVTDYGVDRWADGVQTKELQAVIDRCAQEGGGVIVIPRGTFLSGSLFFKPKTHLMIEEGGELKGSDRIRDFQIVKTRMEGQTLDYFAALVNADGVDGFTITGPGTINGNGQKYWEEFWIRRKYNPQCTNLEAMRPRNVYISNSKNVTVQDVKIINSPFWTNHLYRCENVRYLGCFIFAPT
;
A
#
# COMPACT_ATOMS: atom_id res chain seq x y z
N MET A 1 6.02 86.08 -3.62
CA MET A 1 6.63 85.16 -4.57
C MET A 1 6.43 83.74 -4.02
N MET A 2 5.39 83.07 -4.50
CA MET A 2 4.91 81.77 -3.96
C MET A 2 5.35 80.72 -4.93
N ILE A 3 6.20 79.80 -4.53
CA ILE A 3 6.70 78.65 -5.35
C ILE A 3 5.78 77.46 -5.13
N CYS A 4 5.08 77.14 -6.20
CA CYS A 4 4.22 75.95 -6.26
C CYS A 4 5.09 74.71 -6.53
N LEU A 5 5.17 73.77 -5.57
CA LEU A 5 5.85 72.50 -5.77
C LEU A 5 4.83 71.46 -6.32
N VAL A 6 5.04 71.09 -7.58
CA VAL A 6 4.23 69.98 -8.20
C VAL A 6 4.92 68.68 -7.90
N VAL A 7 4.26 67.83 -7.12
CA VAL A 7 4.69 66.46 -6.85
C VAL A 7 4.08 65.56 -7.94
N LEU A 8 4.93 65.03 -8.84
CA LEU A 8 4.53 63.97 -9.79
C LEU A 8 4.53 62.63 -9.04
N MET A 9 3.37 62.05 -8.80
CA MET A 9 3.23 60.65 -8.41
C MET A 9 3.41 59.78 -9.65
N ALA A 10 4.53 59.06 -9.74
CA ALA A 10 4.72 57.98 -10.69
C ALA A 10 3.97 56.72 -10.23
N CYS A 11 2.91 56.42 -10.93
CA CYS A 11 2.17 55.17 -10.73
C CYS A 11 2.91 54.04 -11.43
N THR A 12 3.68 53.24 -10.71
CA THR A 12 4.30 52.03 -11.27
C THR A 12 3.27 50.89 -11.24
N THR A 13 2.70 50.60 -12.40
CA THR A 13 1.89 49.38 -12.60
C THR A 13 2.81 48.18 -12.61
N ALA A 14 2.75 47.35 -11.54
CA ALA A 14 3.41 46.07 -11.50
C ALA A 14 2.63 45.08 -12.40
N GLU A 15 3.14 44.86 -13.61
CA GLU A 15 2.67 43.75 -14.45
C GLU A 15 2.99 42.42 -13.77
N ALA A 16 1.96 41.72 -13.30
CA ALA A 16 2.07 40.37 -12.81
C ALA A 16 2.47 39.45 -14.00
N LYS A 17 3.75 39.07 -14.06
CA LYS A 17 4.22 38.05 -15.00
C LYS A 17 3.40 36.76 -14.78
N LYS A 18 2.45 36.46 -15.69
CA LYS A 18 1.83 35.13 -15.77
C LYS A 18 2.93 34.07 -15.87
N LYS A 19 3.09 33.23 -14.84
CA LYS A 19 3.92 32.03 -14.96
C LYS A 19 3.34 31.17 -16.08
N VAL A 20 4.05 31.09 -17.21
CA VAL A 20 3.74 30.13 -18.25
C VAL A 20 3.93 28.76 -17.64
N LYS A 21 2.86 27.97 -17.48
CA LYS A 21 2.96 26.57 -17.12
C LYS A 21 3.70 25.87 -18.26
N THR A 22 4.94 25.49 -18.03
CA THR A 22 5.66 24.58 -18.92
C THR A 22 4.94 23.24 -18.87
N VAL A 23 4.38 22.81 -19.98
CA VAL A 23 3.79 21.48 -20.12
C VAL A 23 4.96 20.49 -20.22
N GLU A 24 5.01 19.55 -19.29
CA GLU A 24 5.96 18.44 -19.36
C GLU A 24 5.49 17.41 -20.39
N LEU A 25 6.44 16.95 -21.22
CA LEU A 25 6.15 16.01 -22.31
C LEU A 25 6.90 14.69 -22.10
N TRP A 26 6.29 13.61 -22.56
CA TRP A 26 6.97 12.32 -22.70
C TRP A 26 8.08 12.41 -23.76
N PRO A 27 9.04 11.46 -23.80
CA PRO A 27 10.11 11.43 -24.81
C PRO A 27 9.59 11.37 -26.26
N ASP A 28 8.36 10.90 -26.48
CA ASP A 28 7.68 10.85 -27.78
C ASP A 28 6.97 12.16 -28.15
N GLY A 29 7.03 13.19 -27.28
CA GLY A 29 6.41 14.49 -27.47
C GLY A 29 4.95 14.58 -27.06
N THR A 30 4.35 13.52 -26.51
CA THR A 30 2.98 13.58 -25.97
C THR A 30 2.96 14.23 -24.59
N GLU A 31 1.84 14.89 -24.26
CA GLU A 31 1.66 15.59 -22.97
C GLU A 31 1.57 14.59 -21.81
N ILE A 32 2.35 14.84 -20.73
CA ILE A 32 2.23 14.09 -19.50
C ILE A 32 0.92 14.48 -18.81
N SER A 33 0.05 13.49 -18.63
CA SER A 33 -1.23 13.71 -17.95
C SER A 33 -0.99 14.29 -16.54
N ALA A 34 -1.79 15.28 -16.15
CA ALA A 34 -1.77 15.91 -14.82
C ALA A 34 -1.90 14.89 -13.68
N TRP A 35 -2.48 13.73 -13.95
CA TRP A 35 -2.56 12.61 -13.02
C TRP A 35 -1.18 12.12 -12.52
N PHE A 36 -0.14 12.12 -13.35
CA PHE A 36 1.22 11.73 -12.95
C PHE A 36 1.88 12.74 -12.01
N SER A 37 1.47 14.00 -12.07
CA SER A 37 1.98 15.07 -11.21
C SER A 37 1.16 15.24 -9.94
N ASP A 38 0.02 14.52 -9.81
CA ASP A 38 -0.83 14.58 -8.62
C ASP A 38 -0.23 13.79 -7.46
N THR A 39 0.35 14.51 -6.51
CA THR A 39 0.90 13.97 -5.26
C THR A 39 -0.03 14.13 -4.07
N SER A 40 -1.29 14.50 -4.29
CA SER A 40 -2.30 14.66 -3.25
C SER A 40 -2.52 13.33 -2.51
N ARG A 41 -2.64 13.40 -1.19
CA ARG A 41 -2.92 12.25 -0.33
C ARG A 41 -4.43 12.03 -0.22
N VAL A 42 -4.83 10.76 -0.21
CA VAL A 42 -6.20 10.39 0.14
C VAL A 42 -6.39 10.62 1.63
N ASP A 43 -7.39 11.43 1.97
CA ASP A 43 -7.78 11.68 3.37
C ASP A 43 -8.88 10.70 3.79
N LEU A 44 -8.59 9.90 4.81
CA LEU A 44 -9.52 8.93 5.41
C LEU A 44 -10.08 9.40 6.76
N SER A 45 -9.80 10.63 7.19
CA SER A 45 -10.16 11.14 8.53
C SER A 45 -11.68 11.18 8.78
N GLY A 46 -12.47 11.35 7.72
CA GLY A 46 -13.94 11.34 7.78
C GLY A 46 -14.59 9.95 7.88
N LEU A 47 -13.79 8.87 7.79
CA LEU A 47 -14.31 7.51 7.82
C LEU A 47 -14.28 6.92 9.23
N LYS A 48 -15.23 6.01 9.50
CA LYS A 48 -15.25 5.26 10.77
C LYS A 48 -13.98 4.43 10.91
N ARG A 49 -13.36 4.52 12.09
CA ARG A 49 -12.13 3.81 12.43
C ARG A 49 -12.45 2.53 13.19
N TYR A 50 -11.78 1.45 12.82
CA TYR A 50 -11.83 0.14 13.45
C TYR A 50 -10.43 -0.18 13.95
N VAL A 51 -10.11 0.30 15.15
CA VAL A 51 -8.81 0.02 15.80
C VAL A 51 -8.83 -1.43 16.24
N VAL A 52 -7.94 -2.26 15.69
CA VAL A 52 -8.02 -3.72 15.87
C VAL A 52 -7.99 -4.16 17.33
N THR A 53 -7.30 -3.43 18.20
CA THR A 53 -7.25 -3.72 19.65
C THR A 53 -8.58 -3.51 20.34
N ASP A 54 -9.46 -2.66 19.85
CA ASP A 54 -10.81 -2.45 20.42
C ASP A 54 -11.74 -3.63 20.13
N TYR A 55 -11.31 -4.54 19.24
CA TYR A 55 -12.02 -5.75 18.85
C TYR A 55 -11.33 -7.03 19.31
N GLY A 56 -10.42 -6.93 20.30
CA GLY A 56 -9.80 -8.08 20.95
C GLY A 56 -8.53 -8.61 20.27
N VAL A 57 -8.00 -7.91 19.25
CA VAL A 57 -6.69 -8.26 18.70
C VAL A 57 -5.61 -7.76 19.65
N ASP A 58 -4.73 -8.66 20.08
CA ASP A 58 -3.70 -8.36 21.07
C ASP A 58 -2.39 -7.91 20.40
N ARG A 59 -1.92 -6.72 20.77
CA ARG A 59 -0.65 -6.15 20.26
C ARG A 59 0.62 -6.86 20.77
N TRP A 60 0.47 -7.70 21.79
CA TRP A 60 1.57 -8.42 22.43
C TRP A 60 1.50 -9.93 22.24
N ALA A 61 0.55 -10.41 21.43
CA ALA A 61 0.42 -11.84 21.21
C ALA A 61 1.62 -12.39 20.40
N ASP A 62 2.20 -13.47 20.92
CA ASP A 62 3.24 -14.22 20.20
C ASP A 62 2.67 -15.08 19.05
N GLY A 63 1.35 -15.24 19.01
CA GLY A 63 0.63 -16.08 18.06
C GLY A 63 0.09 -15.33 16.85
N VAL A 64 -0.23 -16.10 15.80
CA VAL A 64 -0.88 -15.60 14.59
C VAL A 64 -2.35 -15.27 14.87
N GLN A 65 -2.78 -14.05 14.58
CA GLN A 65 -4.12 -13.51 14.83
C GLN A 65 -4.92 -13.24 13.55
N THR A 66 -4.73 -14.07 12.52
CA THR A 66 -5.36 -13.87 11.21
C THR A 66 -6.89 -13.83 11.30
N LYS A 67 -7.48 -14.72 12.11
CA LYS A 67 -8.94 -14.80 12.26
C LYS A 67 -9.53 -13.57 12.91
N GLU A 68 -8.88 -13.10 13.96
CA GLU A 68 -9.29 -11.93 14.73
C GLU A 68 -9.18 -10.66 13.86
N LEU A 69 -8.05 -10.48 13.16
CA LEU A 69 -7.84 -9.38 12.24
C LEU A 69 -8.84 -9.41 11.07
N GLN A 70 -9.08 -10.59 10.48
CA GLN A 70 -10.07 -10.73 9.41
C GLN A 70 -11.49 -10.42 9.89
N ALA A 71 -11.84 -10.80 11.11
CA ALA A 71 -13.15 -10.49 11.69
C ALA A 71 -13.38 -8.97 11.81
N VAL A 72 -12.34 -8.19 12.12
CA VAL A 72 -12.44 -6.71 12.13
C VAL A 72 -12.68 -6.16 10.71
N ILE A 73 -11.99 -6.69 9.71
CA ILE A 73 -12.17 -6.30 8.31
C ILE A 73 -13.60 -6.64 7.86
N ASP A 74 -14.06 -7.84 8.15
CA ASP A 74 -15.40 -8.30 7.76
C ASP A 74 -16.50 -7.48 8.44
N ARG A 75 -16.34 -7.16 9.71
CA ARG A 75 -17.22 -6.27 10.45
C ARG A 75 -17.26 -4.86 9.85
N CYS A 76 -16.09 -4.29 9.56
CA CYS A 76 -16.00 -2.99 8.90
C CYS A 76 -16.80 -2.97 7.58
N ALA A 77 -16.64 -4.00 6.75
CA ALA A 77 -17.37 -4.13 5.50
C ALA A 77 -18.89 -4.25 5.71
N GLN A 78 -19.33 -5.06 6.67
CA GLN A 78 -20.75 -5.26 7.01
C GLN A 78 -21.41 -3.97 7.53
N GLU A 79 -20.67 -3.14 8.24
CA GLU A 79 -21.14 -1.87 8.78
C GLU A 79 -21.05 -0.70 7.76
N GLY A 80 -20.74 -0.98 6.48
CA GLY A 80 -20.77 0.00 5.40
C GLY A 80 -19.40 0.51 4.96
N GLY A 81 -18.33 0.03 5.58
CA GLY A 81 -16.95 0.41 5.26
C GLY A 81 -16.30 1.30 6.32
N GLY A 82 -15.02 1.60 6.11
CA GLY A 82 -14.22 2.38 7.04
C GLY A 82 -12.73 2.07 6.96
N VAL A 83 -12.02 2.41 8.01
CA VAL A 83 -10.56 2.25 8.09
C VAL A 83 -10.20 1.26 9.18
N ILE A 84 -9.60 0.15 8.80
CA ILE A 84 -8.98 -0.79 9.73
C ILE A 84 -7.65 -0.18 10.18
N VAL A 85 -7.49 -0.01 11.48
CA VAL A 85 -6.33 0.65 12.07
C VAL A 85 -5.49 -0.33 12.84
N ILE A 86 -4.24 -0.48 12.41
CA ILE A 86 -3.19 -1.21 13.13
C ILE A 86 -2.45 -0.18 14.01
N PRO A 87 -2.70 -0.12 15.31
CA PRO A 87 -2.04 0.83 16.20
C PRO A 87 -0.61 0.39 16.51
N ARG A 88 0.09 1.16 17.34
CA ARG A 88 1.43 0.79 17.84
C ARG A 88 1.44 -0.62 18.42
N GLY A 89 2.39 -1.45 17.97
CA GLY A 89 2.57 -2.85 18.33
C GLY A 89 2.83 -3.72 17.11
N THR A 90 3.08 -5.01 17.32
CA THR A 90 3.29 -5.99 16.24
C THR A 90 2.11 -6.95 16.18
N PHE A 91 1.51 -7.08 15.02
CA PHE A 91 0.34 -7.92 14.78
C PHE A 91 0.70 -9.00 13.74
N LEU A 92 0.90 -10.23 14.22
CA LEU A 92 1.31 -11.36 13.39
C LEU A 92 0.10 -11.96 12.67
N SER A 93 0.19 -12.12 11.35
CA SER A 93 -0.93 -12.60 10.53
C SER A 93 -0.48 -13.47 9.37
N GLY A 94 -1.36 -14.35 8.91
CA GLY A 94 -1.38 -14.91 7.57
C GLY A 94 -2.14 -14.00 6.61
N SER A 95 -2.90 -14.60 5.67
CA SER A 95 -3.60 -13.84 4.62
C SER A 95 -4.80 -13.07 5.14
N LEU A 96 -4.83 -11.77 4.86
CA LEU A 96 -5.96 -10.86 5.11
C LEU A 96 -6.61 -10.43 3.79
N PHE A 97 -7.95 -10.41 3.74
CA PHE A 97 -8.73 -10.06 2.55
C PHE A 97 -9.58 -8.83 2.81
N PHE A 98 -9.20 -7.71 2.20
CA PHE A 98 -9.93 -6.47 2.26
C PHE A 98 -11.13 -6.50 1.33
N LYS A 99 -12.20 -5.84 1.74
CA LYS A 99 -13.50 -5.81 1.08
C LYS A 99 -13.75 -4.43 0.45
N PRO A 100 -14.75 -4.28 -0.43
CA PRO A 100 -15.16 -2.96 -0.90
C PRO A 100 -15.43 -1.99 0.25
N LYS A 101 -14.97 -0.74 0.09
CA LYS A 101 -15.07 0.36 1.06
C LYS A 101 -14.29 0.16 2.37
N THR A 102 -13.43 -0.86 2.49
CA THR A 102 -12.51 -1.00 3.62
C THR A 102 -11.13 -0.50 3.24
N HIS A 103 -10.44 0.16 4.16
CA HIS A 103 -9.10 0.72 3.97
C HIS A 103 -8.19 0.25 5.09
N LEU A 104 -6.87 0.30 4.90
CA LEU A 104 -5.86 -0.06 5.89
C LEU A 104 -5.04 1.16 6.30
N MET A 105 -4.99 1.44 7.59
CA MET A 105 -4.08 2.41 8.18
C MET A 105 -3.17 1.73 9.18
N ILE A 106 -1.86 1.97 9.07
CA ILE A 106 -0.89 1.48 10.06
C ILE A 106 -0.26 2.69 10.73
N GLU A 107 -0.53 2.87 12.00
CA GLU A 107 -0.05 4.01 12.76
C GLU A 107 1.46 3.94 13.02
N GLU A 108 2.03 5.05 13.48
CA GLU A 108 3.45 5.10 13.83
C GLU A 108 3.79 4.07 14.92
N GLY A 109 4.82 3.25 14.63
CA GLY A 109 5.21 2.12 15.50
C GLY A 109 4.26 0.93 15.43
N GLY A 110 3.26 0.96 14.55
CA GLY A 110 2.43 -0.21 14.20
C GLY A 110 3.12 -1.06 13.15
N GLU A 111 3.00 -2.37 13.28
CA GLU A 111 3.53 -3.34 12.34
C GLU A 111 2.51 -4.45 12.07
N LEU A 112 2.10 -4.59 10.81
CA LEU A 112 1.42 -5.78 10.32
C LEU A 112 2.49 -6.74 9.81
N LYS A 113 2.73 -7.84 10.54
CA LYS A 113 3.80 -8.79 10.27
C LYS A 113 3.26 -10.10 9.72
N GLY A 114 3.84 -10.57 8.61
CA GLY A 114 3.52 -11.88 8.04
C GLY A 114 4.06 -13.03 8.88
N SER A 115 3.33 -14.13 8.92
CA SER A 115 3.83 -15.37 9.53
C SER A 115 5.03 -15.91 8.73
N ASP A 116 6.00 -16.48 9.42
CA ASP A 116 7.11 -17.22 8.84
C ASP A 116 6.78 -18.68 8.53
N ARG A 117 5.50 -19.07 8.73
CA ARG A 117 5.00 -20.42 8.46
C ARG A 117 3.99 -20.40 7.33
N ILE A 118 4.33 -21.07 6.24
CA ILE A 118 3.51 -21.07 5.02
C ILE A 118 2.08 -21.57 5.25
N ARG A 119 1.86 -22.49 6.20
CA ARG A 119 0.55 -23.03 6.56
C ARG A 119 -0.44 -22.01 7.12
N ASP A 120 0.03 -20.83 7.53
CA ASP A 120 -0.80 -19.76 8.04
C ASP A 120 -1.38 -18.89 6.89
N PHE A 121 -0.95 -19.14 5.66
CA PHE A 121 -1.46 -18.49 4.46
C PHE A 121 -2.43 -19.41 3.70
N GLN A 122 -3.53 -18.82 3.23
CA GLN A 122 -4.54 -19.56 2.45
C GLN A 122 -4.03 -19.82 1.03
N ILE A 123 -4.38 -20.99 0.48
CA ILE A 123 -4.25 -21.27 -0.95
C ILE A 123 -5.52 -20.79 -1.65
N VAL A 124 -5.34 -19.95 -2.66
CA VAL A 124 -6.44 -19.39 -3.45
C VAL A 124 -6.10 -19.44 -4.94
N LYS A 125 -7.12 -19.44 -5.79
CA LYS A 125 -6.89 -19.25 -7.21
C LYS A 125 -6.45 -17.81 -7.48
N THR A 126 -5.24 -17.65 -8.00
CA THR A 126 -4.60 -16.34 -8.15
C THR A 126 -3.73 -16.29 -9.40
N ARG A 127 -3.29 -15.08 -9.75
CA ARG A 127 -2.37 -14.86 -10.85
C ARG A 127 -0.93 -14.95 -10.36
N MET A 128 -0.10 -15.76 -11.03
CA MET A 128 1.31 -15.94 -10.72
C MET A 128 2.09 -16.21 -12.02
N GLU A 129 3.15 -15.43 -12.27
CA GLU A 129 4.07 -15.61 -13.41
C GLU A 129 3.37 -15.84 -14.75
N GLY A 130 2.34 -15.04 -15.05
CA GLY A 130 1.58 -15.17 -16.29
C GLY A 130 0.54 -16.27 -16.32
N GLN A 131 0.34 -17.03 -15.25
CA GLN A 131 -0.60 -18.15 -15.16
C GLN A 131 -1.65 -17.91 -14.07
N THR A 132 -2.84 -18.54 -14.23
CA THR A 132 -3.84 -18.62 -13.17
C THR A 132 -3.79 -20.00 -12.56
N LEU A 133 -3.44 -20.09 -11.29
CA LEU A 133 -3.22 -21.34 -10.58
C LEU A 133 -3.56 -21.21 -9.10
N ASP A 134 -3.56 -22.32 -8.38
CA ASP A 134 -3.71 -22.33 -6.93
C ASP A 134 -2.36 -22.01 -6.29
N TYR A 135 -2.31 -20.93 -5.52
CA TYR A 135 -1.09 -20.43 -4.89
C TYR A 135 -1.41 -19.72 -3.58
N PHE A 136 -0.41 -19.52 -2.74
CA PHE A 136 -0.60 -18.81 -1.47
C PHE A 136 -1.02 -17.35 -1.70
N ALA A 137 -2.07 -16.95 -1.02
CA ALA A 137 -2.51 -15.56 -0.97
C ALA A 137 -1.43 -14.68 -0.32
N ALA A 138 -1.49 -13.38 -0.58
CA ALA A 138 -0.61 -12.40 0.03
C ALA A 138 -0.95 -12.16 1.52
N LEU A 139 -0.09 -11.44 2.23
CA LEU A 139 -0.42 -10.93 3.57
C LEU A 139 -1.62 -9.96 3.49
N VAL A 140 -1.59 -9.02 2.53
CA VAL A 140 -2.70 -8.09 2.25
C VAL A 140 -3.24 -8.37 0.86
N ASN A 141 -4.52 -8.72 0.77
CA ASN A 141 -5.21 -8.99 -0.49
C ASN A 141 -6.42 -8.07 -0.65
N ALA A 142 -6.63 -7.55 -1.87
CA ALA A 142 -7.84 -6.86 -2.27
C ALA A 142 -8.19 -7.23 -3.73
N ASP A 143 -9.44 -7.57 -3.99
CA ASP A 143 -9.91 -7.94 -5.32
C ASP A 143 -11.25 -7.25 -5.64
N GLY A 144 -11.35 -6.67 -6.84
CA GLY A 144 -12.57 -6.03 -7.30
C GLY A 144 -12.98 -4.80 -6.47
N VAL A 145 -12.03 -4.05 -5.89
CA VAL A 145 -12.29 -2.89 -5.05
C VAL A 145 -12.10 -1.58 -5.82
N ASP A 146 -12.84 -0.55 -5.44
CA ASP A 146 -12.67 0.81 -5.94
C ASP A 146 -12.32 1.76 -4.79
N GLY A 147 -11.26 2.55 -4.95
CA GLY A 147 -10.79 3.50 -3.94
C GLY A 147 -10.02 2.88 -2.77
N PHE A 148 -9.55 1.63 -2.84
CA PHE A 148 -8.80 1.01 -1.76
C PHE A 148 -7.52 1.78 -1.42
N THR A 149 -7.34 2.09 -0.14
CA THR A 149 -6.18 2.86 0.33
C THR A 149 -5.45 2.12 1.44
N ILE A 150 -4.13 2.02 1.30
CA ILE A 150 -3.20 1.64 2.37
C ILE A 150 -2.44 2.90 2.76
N THR A 151 -2.41 3.26 4.04
CA THR A 151 -1.81 4.52 4.51
C THR A 151 -1.17 4.41 5.89
N GLY A 152 -0.47 5.47 6.29
CA GLY A 152 0.11 5.65 7.61
C GLY A 152 1.60 5.32 7.69
N PRO A 153 2.32 5.89 8.69
CA PRO A 153 3.78 5.80 8.79
C PRO A 153 4.30 4.46 9.33
N GLY A 154 3.40 3.50 9.58
CA GLY A 154 3.74 2.18 10.09
C GLY A 154 4.29 1.24 9.03
N THR A 155 4.31 -0.06 9.34
CA THR A 155 5.05 -1.05 8.56
C THR A 155 4.19 -2.26 8.17
N ILE A 156 4.24 -2.65 6.91
CA ILE A 156 3.87 -4.00 6.43
C ILE A 156 5.18 -4.78 6.29
N ASN A 157 5.38 -5.77 7.15
CA ASN A 157 6.58 -6.60 7.16
C ASN A 157 6.23 -8.02 6.73
N GLY A 158 6.74 -8.45 5.60
CA GLY A 158 6.48 -9.81 5.10
C GLY A 158 7.19 -10.92 5.87
N ASN A 159 8.16 -10.56 6.74
CA ASN A 159 8.92 -11.53 7.53
C ASN A 159 9.58 -12.63 6.68
N GLY A 160 10.15 -12.22 5.54
CA GLY A 160 10.57 -13.11 4.45
C GLY A 160 11.83 -13.92 4.66
N GLN A 161 12.65 -13.62 5.67
CA GLN A 161 13.99 -14.18 5.81
C GLN A 161 14.01 -15.71 5.72
N LYS A 162 13.20 -16.39 6.48
CA LYS A 162 13.11 -17.85 6.49
C LYS A 162 12.74 -18.44 5.13
N TYR A 163 11.83 -17.77 4.42
CA TYR A 163 11.43 -18.17 3.07
C TYR A 163 12.56 -18.02 2.05
N TRP A 164 13.38 -16.95 2.16
CA TRP A 164 14.55 -16.76 1.28
C TRP A 164 15.60 -17.83 1.55
N GLU A 165 15.92 -18.08 2.82
CA GLU A 165 16.88 -19.10 3.23
C GLU A 165 16.47 -20.48 2.70
N GLU A 166 15.20 -20.88 2.89
CA GLU A 166 14.67 -22.14 2.38
C GLU A 166 14.75 -22.22 0.83
N PHE A 167 14.44 -21.12 0.13
CA PHE A 167 14.52 -21.07 -1.33
C PHE A 167 15.95 -21.22 -1.84
N TRP A 168 16.89 -20.50 -1.23
CA TRP A 168 18.30 -20.57 -1.65
C TRP A 168 18.96 -21.90 -1.28
N ILE A 169 18.58 -22.50 -0.16
CA ILE A 169 19.00 -23.88 0.17
C ILE A 169 18.49 -24.85 -0.89
N ARG A 170 17.22 -24.78 -1.29
CA ARG A 170 16.69 -25.64 -2.38
C ARG A 170 17.44 -25.44 -3.66
N ARG A 171 17.72 -24.20 -4.06
CA ARG A 171 18.48 -23.90 -5.30
C ARG A 171 19.92 -24.36 -5.26
N LYS A 172 20.52 -24.44 -4.09
CA LYS A 172 21.87 -25.02 -3.93
C LYS A 172 21.91 -26.49 -4.33
N TYR A 173 20.86 -27.25 -4.04
CA TYR A 173 20.77 -28.68 -4.37
C TYR A 173 20.06 -28.95 -5.71
N ASN A 174 19.17 -28.08 -6.11
CA ASN A 174 18.49 -28.11 -7.41
C ASN A 174 18.51 -26.72 -8.05
N PRO A 175 19.54 -26.38 -8.88
CA PRO A 175 19.64 -25.08 -9.53
C PRO A 175 18.46 -24.70 -10.43
N GLN A 176 17.66 -25.71 -10.84
CA GLN A 176 16.45 -25.53 -11.65
C GLN A 176 15.18 -25.30 -10.81
N CYS A 177 15.32 -25.26 -9.47
CA CYS A 177 14.16 -25.01 -8.59
C CYS A 177 13.46 -23.70 -8.95
N THR A 178 12.17 -23.78 -9.18
CA THR A 178 11.31 -22.67 -9.58
C THR A 178 10.55 -22.07 -8.37
N ASN A 179 9.91 -20.94 -8.58
CA ASN A 179 9.02 -20.34 -7.59
C ASN A 179 7.76 -21.17 -7.34
N LEU A 180 7.39 -22.06 -8.27
CA LEU A 180 6.25 -22.97 -8.11
C LEU A 180 6.61 -24.17 -7.22
N GLU A 181 7.87 -24.59 -7.19
CA GLU A 181 8.34 -25.63 -6.29
C GLU A 181 8.61 -25.13 -4.87
N ALA A 182 9.06 -23.88 -4.75
CA ALA A 182 9.33 -23.20 -3.48
C ALA A 182 8.36 -22.05 -3.30
N MET A 183 7.08 -22.35 -3.14
CA MET A 183 6.01 -21.38 -3.04
C MET A 183 6.15 -20.51 -1.79
N ARG A 184 5.97 -19.20 -1.96
CA ARG A 184 6.12 -18.19 -0.92
C ARG A 184 5.00 -17.13 -1.04
N PRO A 185 4.47 -16.59 0.08
CA PRO A 185 3.45 -15.56 -0.01
C PRO A 185 4.03 -14.23 -0.50
N ARG A 186 3.19 -13.39 -1.08
CA ARG A 186 3.48 -11.99 -1.40
C ARG A 186 3.13 -11.09 -0.22
N ASN A 187 3.65 -9.85 -0.16
CA ASN A 187 3.19 -8.90 0.85
C ASN A 187 1.82 -8.33 0.48
N VAL A 188 1.72 -7.68 -0.69
CA VAL A 188 0.49 -7.03 -1.13
C VAL A 188 0.09 -7.57 -2.50
N TYR A 189 -1.15 -8.02 -2.62
CA TYR A 189 -1.76 -8.41 -3.89
C TYR A 189 -3.09 -7.70 -4.08
N ILE A 190 -3.19 -6.92 -5.14
CA ILE A 190 -4.40 -6.19 -5.50
C ILE A 190 -4.75 -6.53 -6.94
N SER A 191 -5.99 -6.96 -7.18
CA SER A 191 -6.45 -7.37 -8.51
C SER A 191 -7.80 -6.78 -8.87
N ASN A 192 -8.05 -6.64 -10.19
CA ASN A 192 -9.33 -6.20 -10.75
C ASN A 192 -9.88 -4.91 -10.10
N SER A 193 -9.00 -3.99 -9.72
CA SER A 193 -9.32 -2.86 -8.82
C SER A 193 -9.00 -1.53 -9.46
N LYS A 194 -9.68 -0.46 -9.00
CA LYS A 194 -9.51 0.90 -9.52
C LYS A 194 -9.22 1.89 -8.39
N ASN A 195 -8.57 3.01 -8.74
CA ASN A 195 -8.33 4.14 -7.84
C ASN A 195 -7.62 3.73 -6.54
N VAL A 196 -6.63 2.84 -6.67
CA VAL A 196 -5.87 2.32 -5.53
C VAL A 196 -4.77 3.30 -5.14
N THR A 197 -4.67 3.61 -3.85
CA THR A 197 -3.60 4.45 -3.32
C THR A 197 -2.86 3.73 -2.19
N VAL A 198 -1.54 3.66 -2.31
CA VAL A 198 -0.64 3.22 -1.24
C VAL A 198 0.23 4.41 -0.88
N GLN A 199 0.14 4.90 0.35
CA GLN A 199 0.79 6.16 0.72
C GLN A 199 1.44 6.11 2.11
N ASP A 200 2.63 6.69 2.19
CA ASP A 200 3.39 6.99 3.41
C ASP A 200 3.70 5.77 4.31
N VAL A 201 3.57 4.56 3.79
CA VAL A 201 3.77 3.29 4.49
C VAL A 201 5.11 2.64 4.15
N LYS A 202 5.68 1.90 5.09
CA LYS A 202 6.85 1.04 4.87
C LYS A 202 6.39 -0.37 4.51
N ILE A 203 6.91 -0.92 3.41
CA ILE A 203 6.63 -2.29 2.97
C ILE A 203 7.95 -3.01 2.83
N ILE A 204 8.22 -3.96 3.74
CA ILE A 204 9.55 -4.55 3.86
C ILE A 204 9.51 -6.07 3.93
N ASN A 205 10.66 -6.67 3.69
CA ASN A 205 10.96 -8.10 3.90
C ASN A 205 9.93 -9.04 3.26
N SER A 206 9.50 -8.77 2.05
CA SER A 206 8.56 -9.65 1.35
C SER A 206 9.17 -11.04 1.13
N PRO A 207 8.45 -12.12 1.45
CA PRO A 207 8.92 -13.49 1.13
C PRO A 207 9.10 -13.74 -0.36
N PHE A 208 8.30 -13.05 -1.19
CA PHE A 208 8.32 -13.12 -2.65
C PHE A 208 8.11 -11.72 -3.25
N TRP A 209 7.10 -11.50 -4.09
CA TRP A 209 6.81 -10.18 -4.64
C TRP A 209 6.26 -9.23 -3.57
N THR A 210 6.86 -8.06 -3.47
CA THR A 210 6.48 -7.06 -2.48
C THR A 210 5.10 -6.48 -2.80
N ASN A 211 4.90 -6.04 -4.03
CA ASN A 211 3.62 -5.50 -4.50
C ASN A 211 3.28 -6.14 -5.85
N HIS A 212 2.17 -6.85 -5.91
CA HIS A 212 1.66 -7.45 -7.13
C HIS A 212 0.31 -6.85 -7.48
N LEU A 213 0.28 -6.09 -8.56
CA LEU A 213 -0.92 -5.46 -9.11
C LEU A 213 -1.33 -6.20 -10.39
N TYR A 214 -2.59 -6.60 -10.48
CA TYR A 214 -3.10 -7.31 -11.65
C TYR A 214 -4.45 -6.76 -12.10
N ARG A 215 -4.55 -6.28 -13.34
CA ARG A 215 -5.76 -5.66 -13.90
C ARG A 215 -6.27 -4.51 -13.02
N CYS A 216 -5.38 -3.60 -12.65
CA CYS A 216 -5.72 -2.42 -11.88
C CYS A 216 -5.65 -1.15 -12.74
N GLU A 217 -6.49 -0.18 -12.45
CA GLU A 217 -6.51 1.15 -13.07
C GLU A 217 -6.27 2.22 -12.01
N ASN A 218 -5.56 3.31 -12.36
CA ASN A 218 -5.29 4.45 -11.48
C ASN A 218 -4.67 4.03 -10.14
N VAL A 219 -3.49 3.39 -10.19
CA VAL A 219 -2.76 2.99 -8.99
C VAL A 219 -1.66 3.97 -8.69
N ARG A 220 -1.60 4.47 -7.45
CA ARG A 220 -0.58 5.41 -7.00
C ARG A 220 0.17 4.87 -5.79
N TYR A 221 1.50 5.02 -5.82
CA TYR A 221 2.38 4.80 -4.67
C TYR A 221 3.04 6.13 -4.33
N LEU A 222 2.74 6.70 -3.17
CA LEU A 222 3.12 8.05 -2.77
C LEU A 222 3.88 8.02 -1.44
N GLY A 223 5.14 8.45 -1.44
CA GLY A 223 5.94 8.55 -0.20
C GLY A 223 6.20 7.22 0.50
N CYS A 224 6.09 6.09 -0.20
CA CYS A 224 6.31 4.76 0.36
C CYS A 224 7.81 4.44 0.47
N PHE A 225 8.16 3.69 1.52
CA PHE A 225 9.47 3.05 1.62
C PHE A 225 9.31 1.55 1.34
N ILE A 226 9.96 1.06 0.28
CA ILE A 226 9.89 -0.35 -0.12
C ILE A 226 11.30 -0.94 -0.05
N PHE A 227 11.44 -2.03 0.72
CA PHE A 227 12.73 -2.71 0.89
C PHE A 227 12.54 -4.21 1.04
N ALA A 228 13.14 -5.00 0.16
CA ALA A 228 13.12 -6.46 0.19
C ALA A 228 14.54 -6.98 -0.06
N PRO A 229 15.37 -7.15 0.98
CA PRO A 229 16.66 -7.81 0.86
C PRO A 229 16.46 -9.28 0.51
N THR A 230 17.43 -9.87 -0.14
CA THR A 230 17.45 -11.29 -0.56
C THR A 230 18.58 -12.03 0.11
#